data_b7c0ec4cadcd3341b71e9668d3f7f41d
#
_entry.id   b7c0ec4cadcd3341b71e9668d3f7f41d
#
_cell.length_a   1.000
_cell.length_b   1.000
_cell.length_c   1.000
_cell.angle_alpha   90.00
_cell.angle_beta   90.00
_cell.angle_gamma   90.00
#
_symmetry.space_group_name_H-M   'P 1'
#
loop_
_entity.id
_entity.type
_entity.pdbx_description
1 polymer ?
#
loop_
_entity_poly.entity_id
_entity_poly.type
_entity_poly.pdbx_seq_one_letter_code
_entity_poly.pdbx_strand_id
1 'polypeptide(L)'
;MSQVDKIYGIHAVESVLNRSPQNVIQLFLLKNRKDKTLATIESLAKNAGIKCQSIDRKKMDDRVAGNHQGVIAEVKVSDASMGENDLLELAAKKEKLLLLILDGVTDPHNLGACIRTADAAGVDAIVLPKDRSASMNPTVRKVACGAAENVPLVRVTNLARFLKQLKDEFVWIIGTAGEAEVDVFENKFSAKTAIVMGAEGSGMRRLTREHCDQLIKIPMAGSVSSLNVSVATGICLFEYVRQQKN
;
A
#
# COMPACT_ATOMS: atom_id res chain seq x y z
N MET A 1 21.36 14.33 3.99
CA MET A 1 20.32 15.39 3.78
C MET A 1 19.00 14.66 3.71
N SER A 2 18.05 14.95 4.59
CA SER A 2 16.71 14.34 4.53
C SER A 2 16.04 14.75 3.22
N GLN A 3 15.66 13.78 2.43
CA GLN A 3 14.95 13.99 1.18
C GLN A 3 13.56 14.57 1.50
N VAL A 4 13.16 15.65 0.84
CA VAL A 4 11.83 16.26 0.98
C VAL A 4 10.96 15.75 -0.15
N ASP A 5 9.79 15.25 0.18
CA ASP A 5 8.77 14.82 -0.79
C ASP A 5 7.52 15.70 -0.69
N LYS A 6 6.66 15.63 -1.70
CA LYS A 6 5.42 16.42 -1.76
C LYS A 6 4.21 15.50 -1.82
N ILE A 7 3.35 15.62 -0.83
CA ILE A 7 2.05 14.97 -0.77
C ILE A 7 0.98 15.99 -1.14
N TYR A 8 0.05 15.67 -2.01
CA TYR A 8 -0.98 16.59 -2.44
C TYR A 8 -2.35 15.94 -2.64
N GLY A 9 -3.38 16.75 -2.56
CA GLY A 9 -4.78 16.32 -2.53
C GLY A 9 -5.31 16.16 -1.10
N ILE A 10 -6.59 16.42 -0.94
CA ILE A 10 -7.27 16.56 0.36
C ILE A 10 -7.04 15.34 1.24
N HIS A 11 -7.42 14.15 0.78
CA HIS A 11 -7.34 12.92 1.59
C HIS A 11 -5.92 12.52 1.96
N ALA A 12 -4.95 12.70 1.03
CA ALA A 12 -3.56 12.36 1.30
C ALA A 12 -2.95 13.29 2.35
N VAL A 13 -3.22 14.60 2.24
CA VAL A 13 -2.72 15.59 3.21
C VAL A 13 -3.41 15.44 4.57
N GLU A 14 -4.71 15.21 4.60
CA GLU A 14 -5.45 14.97 5.85
C GLU A 14 -4.92 13.72 6.57
N SER A 15 -4.65 12.65 5.84
CA SER A 15 -4.10 11.42 6.39
C SER A 15 -2.73 11.65 7.05
N VAL A 16 -1.80 12.33 6.38
CA VAL A 16 -0.47 12.59 6.96
C VAL A 16 -0.54 13.54 8.16
N LEU A 17 -1.43 14.51 8.16
CA LEU A 17 -1.63 15.42 9.30
C LEU A 17 -2.19 14.71 10.52
N ASN A 18 -3.07 13.73 10.34
CA ASN A 18 -3.66 12.96 11.46
C ASN A 18 -2.70 11.91 12.03
N ARG A 19 -1.84 11.31 11.21
CA ARG A 19 -1.03 10.14 11.63
C ARG A 19 0.44 10.46 11.88
N SER A 20 1.00 11.39 11.12
CA SER A 20 2.44 11.69 11.18
C SER A 20 2.70 13.19 11.00
N PRO A 21 2.04 14.06 11.79
CA PRO A 21 2.18 15.51 11.65
C PRO A 21 3.64 15.96 11.82
N GLN A 22 4.44 15.25 12.62
CA GLN A 22 5.87 15.53 12.86
C GLN A 22 6.72 15.40 11.59
N ASN A 23 6.24 14.70 10.58
CA ASN A 23 6.93 14.57 9.29
C ASN A 23 6.59 15.72 8.33
N VAL A 24 5.55 16.52 8.62
CA VAL A 24 5.16 17.63 7.76
C VAL A 24 6.01 18.86 8.07
N ILE A 25 6.74 19.33 7.06
CA ILE A 25 7.61 20.52 7.17
C ILE A 25 6.78 21.79 7.00
N GLN A 26 5.92 21.81 5.98
CA GLN A 26 5.13 22.97 5.60
C GLN A 26 3.90 22.55 4.79
N LEU A 27 2.83 23.34 4.93
CA LEU A 27 1.58 23.18 4.19
C LEU A 27 1.35 24.38 3.26
N PHE A 28 1.00 24.11 2.01
CA PHE A 28 0.57 25.11 1.04
C PHE A 28 -0.93 24.98 0.79
N LEU A 29 -1.64 26.10 0.93
CA LEU A 29 -3.08 26.20 0.73
C LEU A 29 -3.37 27.16 -0.45
N LEU A 30 -4.38 26.82 -1.25
CA LEU A 30 -4.80 27.67 -2.35
C LEU A 30 -5.42 28.98 -1.83
N LYS A 31 -4.85 30.10 -2.23
CA LYS A 31 -5.36 31.44 -1.90
C LYS A 31 -6.80 31.59 -2.41
N ASN A 32 -7.64 32.25 -1.64
CA ASN A 32 -9.04 32.55 -1.95
C ASN A 32 -9.99 31.35 -2.05
N ARG A 33 -9.54 30.12 -1.71
CA ARG A 33 -10.42 28.97 -1.56
C ARG A 33 -10.80 28.78 -0.09
N LYS A 34 -12.06 29.06 0.23
CA LYS A 34 -12.62 28.93 1.60
C LYS A 34 -13.74 27.90 1.58
N ASP A 35 -13.39 26.62 1.64
CA ASP A 35 -14.38 25.55 1.89
C ASP A 35 -14.10 24.85 3.23
N LYS A 36 -15.11 24.14 3.74
CA LYS A 36 -15.03 23.44 5.04
C LYS A 36 -13.84 22.48 5.11
N THR A 37 -13.53 21.81 4.03
CA THR A 37 -12.47 20.78 3.99
C THR A 37 -11.08 21.39 4.14
N LEU A 38 -10.80 22.50 3.41
CA LEU A 38 -9.52 23.19 3.57
C LEU A 38 -9.39 23.85 4.93
N ALA A 39 -10.50 24.36 5.51
CA ALA A 39 -10.51 24.92 6.85
C ALA A 39 -10.19 23.84 7.91
N THR A 40 -10.69 22.62 7.75
CA THR A 40 -10.35 21.48 8.62
C THR A 40 -8.86 21.14 8.53
N ILE A 41 -8.32 21.03 7.32
CA ILE A 41 -6.90 20.75 7.09
C ILE A 41 -6.02 21.85 7.69
N GLU A 42 -6.39 23.11 7.51
CA GLU A 42 -5.66 24.25 8.08
C GLU A 42 -5.68 24.21 9.61
N SER A 43 -6.81 23.84 10.21
CA SER A 43 -6.95 23.68 11.67
C SER A 43 -6.08 22.54 12.19
N LEU A 44 -6.09 21.38 11.53
CA LEU A 44 -5.22 20.25 11.89
C LEU A 44 -3.74 20.64 11.84
N ALA A 45 -3.32 21.34 10.78
CA ALA A 45 -1.94 21.78 10.64
C ALA A 45 -1.55 22.80 11.74
N LYS A 46 -2.42 23.76 12.05
CA LYS A 46 -2.19 24.75 13.12
C LYS A 46 -2.08 24.08 14.49
N ASN A 47 -2.95 23.12 14.79
CA ASN A 47 -2.90 22.37 16.05
C ASN A 47 -1.61 21.55 16.19
N ALA A 48 -1.05 21.11 15.08
CA ALA A 48 0.23 20.41 15.05
C ALA A 48 1.45 21.35 14.96
N GLY A 49 1.27 22.68 15.01
CA GLY A 49 2.35 23.67 14.91
C GLY A 49 3.00 23.77 13.52
N ILE A 50 2.31 23.28 12.47
CA ILE A 50 2.83 23.26 11.11
C ILE A 50 2.60 24.60 10.43
N LYS A 51 3.63 25.12 9.77
CA LYS A 51 3.57 26.38 9.02
C LYS A 51 2.66 26.23 7.80
N CYS A 52 1.60 27.06 7.73
CA CYS A 52 0.70 27.14 6.59
C CYS A 52 1.01 28.38 5.74
N GLN A 53 1.11 28.21 4.43
CA GLN A 53 1.34 29.30 3.48
C GLN A 53 0.25 29.30 2.40
N SER A 54 -0.45 30.43 2.24
CA SER A 54 -1.40 30.62 1.13
C SER A 54 -0.66 31.05 -0.12
N ILE A 55 -0.84 30.32 -1.22
CA ILE A 55 -0.22 30.60 -2.52
C ILE A 55 -1.24 30.54 -3.66
N ASP A 56 -0.93 31.20 -4.78
CA ASP A 56 -1.78 31.25 -5.95
C ASP A 56 -1.74 29.90 -6.70
N ARG A 57 -2.80 29.62 -7.50
CA ARG A 57 -2.96 28.38 -8.24
C ARG A 57 -1.75 28.05 -9.13
N LYS A 58 -1.23 29.06 -9.85
CA LYS A 58 -0.05 28.88 -10.71
C LYS A 58 1.15 28.36 -9.91
N LYS A 59 1.42 28.90 -8.73
CA LYS A 59 2.50 28.44 -7.86
C LYS A 59 2.26 27.05 -7.28
N MET A 60 1.01 26.61 -7.15
CA MET A 60 0.69 25.23 -6.78
C MET A 60 0.93 24.26 -7.94
N ASP A 61 0.45 24.61 -9.15
CA ASP A 61 0.63 23.82 -10.37
C ASP A 61 2.13 23.66 -10.72
N ASP A 62 2.95 24.69 -10.48
CA ASP A 62 4.42 24.64 -10.65
C ASP A 62 5.11 23.68 -9.64
N ARG A 63 4.48 23.39 -8.49
CA ARG A 63 5.07 22.54 -7.45
C ARG A 63 4.80 21.06 -7.66
N VAL A 64 3.64 20.68 -8.23
CA VAL A 64 3.21 19.30 -8.41
C VAL A 64 2.46 19.13 -9.73
N ALA A 65 2.80 18.10 -10.47
CA ALA A 65 2.22 17.80 -11.79
C ALA A 65 0.86 17.06 -11.71
N GLY A 66 0.03 17.33 -10.70
CA GLY A 66 -1.21 16.61 -10.53
C GLY A 66 -2.33 17.46 -9.92
N ASN A 67 -3.54 16.88 -9.82
CA ASN A 67 -4.67 17.57 -9.20
C ASN A 67 -4.46 17.69 -7.69
N HIS A 68 -3.90 18.81 -7.25
CA HIS A 68 -3.58 19.11 -5.86
C HIS A 68 -4.81 19.46 -5.00
N GLN A 69 -5.98 19.64 -5.61
CA GLN A 69 -7.23 19.95 -4.89
C GLN A 69 -7.10 21.13 -3.89
N GLY A 70 -6.19 22.06 -4.16
CA GLY A 70 -5.96 23.26 -3.32
C GLY A 70 -5.09 23.03 -2.09
N VAL A 71 -4.43 21.88 -1.95
CA VAL A 71 -3.53 21.61 -0.81
C VAL A 71 -2.32 20.77 -1.22
N ILE A 72 -1.14 21.16 -0.71
CA ILE A 72 0.13 20.44 -0.86
C ILE A 72 0.85 20.49 0.48
N ALA A 73 1.37 19.34 0.94
CA ALA A 73 2.25 19.23 2.10
C ALA A 73 3.67 18.86 1.64
N GLU A 74 4.67 19.61 2.11
CA GLU A 74 6.07 19.17 2.05
C GLU A 74 6.36 18.35 3.29
N VAL A 75 6.84 17.12 3.08
CA VAL A 75 7.11 16.15 4.14
C VAL A 75 8.56 15.71 4.12
N LYS A 76 9.12 15.45 5.30
CA LYS A 76 10.38 14.73 5.40
C LYS A 76 10.13 13.30 4.96
N VAL A 77 10.89 12.80 3.99
CA VAL A 77 10.94 11.36 3.74
C VAL A 77 11.61 10.77 4.98
N SER A 78 10.83 10.07 5.78
CA SER A 78 11.39 9.30 6.88
C SER A 78 12.21 8.16 6.26
N ASP A 79 13.50 8.11 6.56
CA ASP A 79 14.35 6.96 6.23
C ASP A 79 13.96 5.70 7.03
N ALA A 80 12.97 5.81 7.90
CA ALA A 80 12.37 4.69 8.62
C ALA A 80 11.39 3.91 7.73
N SER A 81 11.83 3.53 6.52
CA SER A 81 11.16 2.49 5.75
C SER A 81 11.45 1.17 6.47
N MET A 82 10.40 0.43 6.84
CA MET A 82 10.53 -0.93 7.36
C MET A 82 11.39 -1.75 6.38
N GLY A 83 12.50 -2.30 6.88
CA GLY A 83 13.38 -3.15 6.11
C GLY A 83 12.96 -4.63 6.15
N GLU A 84 13.69 -5.47 5.40
CA GLU A 84 13.47 -6.93 5.41
C GLU A 84 13.56 -7.49 6.85
N ASN A 85 14.58 -7.08 7.61
CA ASN A 85 14.79 -7.57 8.98
C ASN A 85 13.72 -7.08 9.95
N ASP A 86 13.28 -5.82 9.84
CA ASP A 86 12.23 -5.27 10.70
C ASP A 86 10.90 -6.02 10.49
N LEU A 87 10.61 -6.43 9.25
CA LEU A 87 9.42 -7.20 8.96
C LEU A 87 9.52 -8.65 9.48
N LEU A 88 10.69 -9.27 9.42
CA LEU A 88 10.92 -10.60 10.00
C LEU A 88 10.77 -10.54 11.53
N GLU A 89 11.33 -9.53 12.19
CA GLU A 89 11.13 -9.33 13.63
C GLU A 89 9.66 -9.11 13.99
N LEU A 90 8.90 -8.36 13.16
CA LEU A 90 7.46 -8.20 13.33
C LEU A 90 6.74 -9.55 13.19
N ALA A 91 7.11 -10.35 12.18
CA ALA A 91 6.54 -11.67 11.95
C ALA A 91 6.82 -12.64 13.12
N ALA A 92 8.02 -12.60 13.69
CA ALA A 92 8.38 -13.39 14.87
C ALA A 92 7.52 -13.05 16.09
N LYS A 93 7.25 -11.75 16.32
CA LYS A 93 6.58 -11.24 17.53
C LYS A 93 5.05 -11.32 17.50
N LYS A 94 4.45 -11.23 16.31
CA LYS A 94 2.98 -11.19 16.18
C LYS A 94 2.35 -12.58 16.17
N GLU A 95 1.24 -12.74 16.86
CA GLU A 95 0.40 -13.95 16.80
C GLU A 95 -0.50 -13.97 15.57
N LYS A 96 -0.97 -12.79 15.14
CA LYS A 96 -1.74 -12.60 13.91
C LYS A 96 -0.98 -11.65 13.00
N LEU A 97 -0.79 -12.04 11.75
CA LEU A 97 -0.06 -11.25 10.75
C LEU A 97 -0.72 -11.42 9.39
N LEU A 98 -1.00 -10.30 8.74
CA LEU A 98 -1.45 -10.29 7.35
C LEU A 98 -0.47 -9.50 6.50
N LEU A 99 0.16 -10.17 5.55
CA LEU A 99 1.05 -9.55 4.58
C LEU A 99 0.44 -9.62 3.17
N LEU A 100 0.65 -8.57 2.39
CA LEU A 100 0.38 -8.56 0.96
C LEU A 100 1.70 -8.55 0.19
N ILE A 101 1.90 -9.52 -0.68
CA ILE A 101 3.10 -9.62 -1.52
C ILE A 101 2.69 -9.40 -2.98
N LEU A 102 3.29 -8.40 -3.63
CA LEU A 102 2.98 -8.05 -5.01
C LEU A 102 4.15 -8.43 -5.92
N ASP A 103 4.05 -9.60 -6.57
CA ASP A 103 5.11 -10.12 -7.43
C ASP A 103 4.99 -9.63 -8.88
N GLY A 104 5.63 -8.49 -9.15
CA GLY A 104 5.72 -7.96 -10.52
C GLY A 104 4.60 -6.97 -10.89
N VAL A 105 3.94 -6.35 -9.93
CA VAL A 105 2.99 -5.25 -10.19
C VAL A 105 3.76 -3.99 -10.59
N THR A 106 3.72 -3.64 -11.87
CA THR A 106 4.50 -2.53 -12.46
C THR A 106 3.68 -1.27 -12.72
N ASP A 107 2.34 -1.39 -12.83
CA ASP A 107 1.48 -0.23 -13.03
C ASP A 107 1.27 0.55 -11.72
N PRO A 108 1.57 1.88 -11.69
CA PRO A 108 1.37 2.71 -10.52
C PRO A 108 -0.10 2.81 -10.04
N HIS A 109 -1.09 2.72 -10.95
CA HIS A 109 -2.50 2.76 -10.57
C HIS A 109 -2.88 1.49 -9.81
N ASN A 110 -2.44 0.33 -10.29
CA ASN A 110 -2.67 -0.94 -9.62
C ASN A 110 -1.98 -0.99 -8.26
N LEU A 111 -0.72 -0.55 -8.18
CA LEU A 111 -0.03 -0.46 -6.90
C LEU A 111 -0.78 0.44 -5.89
N GLY A 112 -1.19 1.64 -6.32
CA GLY A 112 -1.93 2.56 -5.46
C GLY A 112 -3.26 1.97 -4.98
N ALA A 113 -4.00 1.28 -5.85
CA ALA A 113 -5.25 0.61 -5.51
C ALA A 113 -5.03 -0.56 -4.54
N CYS A 114 -3.97 -1.38 -4.74
CA CYS A 114 -3.60 -2.46 -3.82
C CYS A 114 -3.23 -1.91 -2.43
N ILE A 115 -2.46 -0.81 -2.36
CA ILE A 115 -2.11 -0.16 -1.08
C ILE A 115 -3.36 0.32 -0.35
N ARG A 116 -4.30 0.97 -1.06
CA ARG A 116 -5.57 1.43 -0.48
C ARG A 116 -6.40 0.27 0.07
N THR A 117 -6.48 -0.82 -0.67
CA THR A 117 -7.20 -2.02 -0.26
C THR A 117 -6.52 -2.70 0.93
N ALA A 118 -5.20 -2.75 0.94
CA ALA A 118 -4.41 -3.30 2.03
C ALA A 118 -4.62 -2.53 3.34
N ASP A 119 -4.62 -1.19 3.30
CA ASP A 119 -4.94 -0.35 4.47
C ASP A 119 -6.35 -0.65 5.00
N ALA A 120 -7.34 -0.72 4.11
CA ALA A 120 -8.72 -1.02 4.47
C ALA A 120 -8.90 -2.43 5.07
N ALA A 121 -8.09 -3.40 4.66
CA ALA A 121 -8.10 -4.77 5.18
C ALA A 121 -7.25 -4.97 6.43
N GLY A 122 -6.49 -3.96 6.87
CA GLY A 122 -5.61 -4.04 8.04
C GLY A 122 -4.34 -4.87 7.78
N VAL A 123 -3.80 -4.82 6.57
CA VAL A 123 -2.52 -5.45 6.21
C VAL A 123 -1.37 -4.82 7.01
N ASP A 124 -0.53 -5.62 7.61
CA ASP A 124 0.59 -5.16 8.44
C ASP A 124 1.75 -4.58 7.63
N ALA A 125 2.02 -5.15 6.45
CA ALA A 125 3.00 -4.64 5.49
C ALA A 125 2.74 -5.17 4.07
N ILE A 126 3.18 -4.37 3.08
CA ILE A 126 3.21 -4.78 1.67
C ILE A 126 4.65 -5.05 1.27
N VAL A 127 4.89 -6.21 0.65
CA VAL A 127 6.21 -6.61 0.17
C VAL A 127 6.28 -6.50 -1.34
N LEU A 128 7.32 -5.86 -1.85
CA LEU A 128 7.58 -5.66 -3.27
C LEU A 128 9.02 -6.07 -3.61
N PRO A 129 9.27 -6.75 -4.73
CA PRO A 129 10.62 -6.85 -5.27
C PRO A 129 11.20 -5.47 -5.57
N LYS A 130 12.51 -5.28 -5.43
CA LYS A 130 13.19 -4.05 -5.86
C LYS A 130 13.10 -3.85 -7.36
N ASP A 131 13.22 -4.96 -8.11
CA ASP A 131 13.18 -4.97 -9.56
C ASP A 131 11.80 -5.37 -10.08
N ARG A 132 11.43 -4.84 -11.25
CA ARG A 132 10.19 -5.17 -11.97
C ARG A 132 8.93 -4.95 -11.12
N SER A 133 8.92 -3.89 -10.34
CA SER A 133 7.74 -3.42 -9.61
C SER A 133 7.64 -1.91 -9.64
N ALA A 134 6.42 -1.38 -9.55
CA ALA A 134 6.18 0.06 -9.49
C ALA A 134 6.92 0.66 -8.28
N SER A 135 7.46 1.86 -8.47
CA SER A 135 8.02 2.65 -7.37
C SER A 135 6.96 3.54 -6.76
N MET A 136 7.16 3.90 -5.49
CA MET A 136 6.36 4.95 -4.86
C MET A 136 6.57 6.27 -5.61
N ASN A 137 5.51 6.81 -6.17
CA ASN A 137 5.50 8.04 -6.93
C ASN A 137 4.20 8.82 -6.68
N PRO A 138 4.06 10.06 -7.18
CA PRO A 138 2.85 10.88 -6.96
C PRO A 138 1.55 10.22 -7.42
N THR A 139 1.57 9.41 -8.49
CA THR A 139 0.40 8.67 -8.97
C THR A 139 -0.03 7.61 -7.97
N VAL A 140 0.91 6.81 -7.46
CA VAL A 140 0.65 5.79 -6.44
C VAL A 140 0.04 6.44 -5.20
N ARG A 141 0.64 7.51 -4.67
CA ARG A 141 0.13 8.23 -3.49
C ARG A 141 -1.28 8.77 -3.70
N LYS A 142 -1.55 9.34 -4.88
CA LYS A 142 -2.86 9.85 -5.24
C LYS A 142 -3.91 8.75 -5.26
N VAL A 143 -3.64 7.63 -5.91
CA VAL A 143 -4.57 6.49 -6.02
C VAL A 143 -4.77 5.81 -4.67
N ALA A 144 -3.72 5.71 -3.88
CA ALA A 144 -3.77 5.15 -2.53
C ALA A 144 -4.59 6.00 -1.53
N CYS A 145 -4.95 7.25 -1.86
CA CYS A 145 -5.82 8.12 -1.04
C CYS A 145 -5.36 8.24 0.43
N GLY A 146 -4.06 8.37 0.68
CA GLY A 146 -3.49 8.48 2.02
C GLY A 146 -3.07 7.14 2.65
N ALA A 147 -3.50 6.01 2.12
CA ALA A 147 -3.12 4.69 2.63
C ALA A 147 -1.61 4.41 2.49
N ALA A 148 -0.94 5.06 1.52
CA ALA A 148 0.50 4.92 1.31
C ALA A 148 1.36 5.43 2.49
N GLU A 149 0.80 6.24 3.36
CA GLU A 149 1.46 6.75 4.57
C GLU A 149 1.20 5.85 5.79
N ASN A 150 0.30 4.87 5.66
CA ASN A 150 -0.18 4.04 6.76
C ASN A 150 0.40 2.64 6.71
N VAL A 151 0.44 2.03 5.52
CA VAL A 151 0.87 0.65 5.33
C VAL A 151 2.34 0.64 4.92
N PRO A 152 3.24 0.04 5.72
CA PRO A 152 4.65 -0.06 5.38
C PRO A 152 4.86 -0.80 4.05
N LEU A 153 5.71 -0.23 3.18
CA LEU A 153 6.19 -0.89 1.97
C LEU A 153 7.61 -1.40 2.18
N VAL A 154 7.79 -2.71 2.13
CA VAL A 154 9.07 -3.39 2.26
C VAL A 154 9.57 -3.81 0.89
N ARG A 155 10.75 -3.31 0.49
CA ARG A 155 11.37 -3.67 -0.77
C ARG A 155 12.44 -4.72 -0.58
N VAL A 156 12.23 -5.89 -1.18
CA VAL A 156 13.12 -7.04 -1.06
C VAL A 156 13.97 -7.25 -2.31
N THR A 157 15.24 -7.58 -2.13
CA THR A 157 16.14 -7.85 -3.28
C THR A 157 15.88 -9.23 -3.89
N ASN A 158 15.58 -10.23 -3.06
CA ASN A 158 15.30 -11.60 -3.49
C ASN A 158 14.03 -12.10 -2.81
N LEU A 159 12.92 -12.04 -3.56
CA LEU A 159 11.61 -12.41 -3.03
C LEU A 159 11.56 -13.89 -2.59
N ALA A 160 12.09 -14.82 -3.38
CA ALA A 160 12.07 -16.25 -3.04
C ALA A 160 12.82 -16.54 -1.72
N ARG A 161 14.00 -15.92 -1.52
CA ARG A 161 14.71 -16.00 -0.23
C ARG A 161 13.86 -15.44 0.91
N PHE A 162 13.23 -14.29 0.70
CA PHE A 162 12.43 -13.64 1.73
C PHE A 162 11.18 -14.45 2.10
N LEU A 163 10.52 -15.08 1.10
CA LEU A 163 9.42 -16.01 1.37
C LEU A 163 9.86 -17.17 2.27
N LYS A 164 11.05 -17.74 2.00
CA LYS A 164 11.60 -18.80 2.86
C LYS A 164 11.80 -18.31 4.30
N GLN A 165 12.37 -17.12 4.48
CA GLN A 165 12.56 -16.53 5.81
C GLN A 165 11.22 -16.28 6.54
N LEU A 166 10.17 -15.86 5.82
CA LEU A 166 8.83 -15.71 6.40
C LEU A 166 8.25 -17.07 6.85
N LYS A 167 8.53 -18.16 6.11
CA LYS A 167 8.11 -19.52 6.51
C LYS A 167 8.83 -19.99 7.78
N ASP A 168 10.10 -19.63 7.95
CA ASP A 168 10.86 -19.90 9.18
C ASP A 168 10.22 -19.20 10.41
N GLU A 169 9.47 -18.09 10.19
CA GLU A 169 8.66 -17.38 11.20
C GLU A 169 7.19 -17.85 11.25
N PHE A 170 6.90 -19.02 10.68
CA PHE A 170 5.57 -19.66 10.65
C PHE A 170 4.50 -18.84 9.89
N VAL A 171 4.89 -18.02 8.93
CA VAL A 171 3.95 -17.33 8.05
C VAL A 171 3.54 -18.27 6.90
N TRP A 172 2.24 -18.53 6.76
CA TRP A 172 1.70 -19.34 5.67
C TRP A 172 1.62 -18.54 4.39
N ILE A 173 2.27 -18.99 3.33
CA ILE A 173 2.38 -18.28 2.05
C ILE A 173 1.33 -18.81 1.08
N ILE A 174 0.36 -18.00 0.72
CA ILE A 174 -0.74 -18.34 -0.19
C ILE A 174 -0.58 -17.56 -1.49
N GLY A 175 -0.36 -18.26 -2.59
CA GLY A 175 -0.26 -17.69 -3.93
C GLY A 175 -1.60 -17.71 -4.67
N THR A 176 -1.87 -16.65 -5.47
CA THR A 176 -3.05 -16.59 -6.32
C THR A 176 -2.71 -17.02 -7.75
N ALA A 177 -3.43 -18.01 -8.28
CA ALA A 177 -3.22 -18.54 -9.62
C ALA A 177 -4.54 -19.04 -10.19
N GLY A 178 -4.87 -18.67 -11.44
CA GLY A 178 -6.15 -19.04 -12.06
C GLY A 178 -6.35 -20.53 -12.26
N GLU A 179 -5.26 -21.28 -12.38
CA GLU A 179 -5.23 -22.74 -12.55
C GLU A 179 -5.16 -23.52 -11.20
N ALA A 180 -5.21 -22.83 -10.06
CA ALA A 180 -5.23 -23.49 -8.76
C ALA A 180 -6.49 -24.35 -8.60
N GLU A 181 -6.39 -25.40 -7.79
CA GLU A 181 -7.53 -26.30 -7.52
C GLU A 181 -8.46 -25.71 -6.46
N VAL A 182 -7.88 -25.10 -5.42
CA VAL A 182 -8.59 -24.60 -4.24
C VAL A 182 -9.21 -23.23 -4.52
N ASP A 183 -10.50 -23.09 -4.26
CA ASP A 183 -11.20 -21.82 -4.30
C ASP A 183 -10.84 -20.95 -3.10
N VAL A 184 -10.71 -19.64 -3.32
CA VAL A 184 -10.41 -18.66 -2.26
C VAL A 184 -11.43 -18.72 -1.11
N PHE A 185 -12.69 -19.02 -1.42
CA PHE A 185 -13.78 -19.09 -0.43
C PHE A 185 -13.82 -20.40 0.35
N GLU A 186 -13.16 -21.45 -0.16
CA GLU A 186 -13.01 -22.76 0.50
C GLU A 186 -11.70 -22.85 1.30
N ASN A 187 -10.73 -21.99 0.98
CA ASN A 187 -9.44 -21.95 1.65
C ASN A 187 -9.58 -21.53 3.12
N LYS A 188 -8.85 -22.20 4.01
CA LYS A 188 -8.73 -21.79 5.43
C LYS A 188 -7.45 -21.01 5.64
N PHE A 189 -7.59 -19.73 5.93
CA PHE A 189 -6.44 -18.87 6.19
C PHE A 189 -5.89 -19.05 7.61
N SER A 190 -4.58 -19.17 7.72
CA SER A 190 -3.86 -19.15 9.00
C SER A 190 -3.90 -17.77 9.64
N ALA A 191 -3.71 -17.69 10.96
CA ALA A 191 -3.57 -16.42 11.66
C ALA A 191 -2.38 -15.57 11.16
N LYS A 192 -1.28 -16.23 10.78
CA LYS A 192 -0.13 -15.60 10.11
C LYS A 192 -0.17 -15.98 8.63
N THR A 193 -0.58 -15.07 7.78
CA THR A 193 -0.73 -15.32 6.34
C THR A 193 -0.07 -14.24 5.52
N ALA A 194 0.62 -14.64 4.45
CA ALA A 194 1.07 -13.77 3.38
C ALA A 194 0.34 -14.15 2.09
N ILE A 195 -0.41 -13.22 1.51
CA ILE A 195 -1.12 -13.41 0.24
C ILE A 195 -0.26 -12.85 -0.88
N VAL A 196 0.08 -13.70 -1.84
CA VAL A 196 0.93 -13.35 -2.99
C VAL A 196 0.08 -13.16 -4.23
N MET A 197 0.13 -11.95 -4.78
CA MET A 197 -0.51 -11.57 -6.03
C MET A 197 0.55 -11.50 -7.14
N GLY A 198 0.29 -12.14 -8.25
CA GLY A 198 1.14 -12.08 -9.44
C GLY A 198 0.86 -10.85 -10.31
N ALA A 199 1.72 -10.62 -11.30
CA ALA A 199 1.52 -9.61 -12.33
C ALA A 199 0.35 -9.95 -13.25
N GLU A 200 -0.28 -8.92 -13.81
CA GLU A 200 -1.33 -9.09 -14.83
C GLU A 200 -0.78 -9.85 -16.05
N GLY A 201 -1.50 -10.85 -16.51
CA GLY A 201 -1.16 -11.69 -17.65
C GLY A 201 -0.12 -12.76 -17.38
N SER A 202 1.03 -12.43 -16.77
CA SER A 202 2.11 -13.41 -16.53
C SER A 202 2.00 -14.16 -15.20
N GLY A 203 1.17 -13.70 -14.29
CA GLY A 203 1.03 -14.29 -12.95
C GLY A 203 2.27 -14.13 -12.07
N MET A 204 2.45 -15.03 -11.12
CA MET A 204 3.63 -15.08 -10.25
C MET A 204 4.84 -15.66 -10.97
N ARG A 205 6.04 -15.18 -10.64
CA ARG A 205 7.29 -15.79 -11.12
C ARG A 205 7.42 -17.24 -10.61
N ARG A 206 8.07 -18.10 -11.41
CA ARG A 206 8.22 -19.53 -11.08
C ARG A 206 8.75 -19.77 -9.67
N LEU A 207 9.84 -19.11 -9.29
CA LEU A 207 10.42 -19.28 -7.95
C LEU A 207 9.50 -18.77 -6.82
N THR A 208 8.75 -17.69 -7.05
CA THR A 208 7.76 -17.20 -6.09
C THR A 208 6.67 -18.26 -5.87
N ARG A 209 6.18 -18.82 -6.96
CA ARG A 209 5.16 -19.87 -6.94
C ARG A 209 5.63 -21.13 -6.20
N GLU A 210 6.87 -21.57 -6.44
CA GLU A 210 7.47 -22.76 -5.80
C GLU A 210 7.61 -22.60 -4.26
N HIS A 211 7.64 -21.35 -3.75
CA HIS A 211 7.72 -21.07 -2.33
C HIS A 211 6.35 -20.87 -1.66
N CYS A 212 5.27 -20.83 -2.42
CA CYS A 212 3.93 -20.81 -1.84
C CYS A 212 3.61 -22.18 -1.21
N ASP A 213 2.99 -22.16 -0.03
CA ASP A 213 2.52 -23.38 0.65
C ASP A 213 1.25 -23.89 0.00
N GLN A 214 0.44 -22.98 -0.54
CA GLN A 214 -0.80 -23.28 -1.22
C GLN A 214 -1.08 -22.27 -2.34
N LEU A 215 -1.74 -22.75 -3.38
CA LEU A 215 -2.29 -21.89 -4.44
C LEU A 215 -3.80 -21.88 -4.33
N ILE A 216 -4.37 -20.69 -4.52
CA ILE A 216 -5.81 -20.46 -4.54
C ILE A 216 -6.22 -19.72 -5.80
N LYS A 217 -7.48 -19.91 -6.21
CA LYS A 217 -8.11 -19.17 -7.31
C LYS A 217 -9.34 -18.40 -6.86
N ILE A 218 -9.67 -17.37 -7.58
CA ILE A 218 -10.98 -16.73 -7.54
C ILE A 218 -11.83 -17.40 -8.63
N PRO A 219 -13.01 -17.95 -8.30
CA PRO A 219 -13.83 -18.63 -9.30
C PRO A 219 -14.36 -17.63 -10.34
N MET A 220 -14.18 -17.97 -11.60
CA MET A 220 -14.58 -17.12 -12.74
C MET A 220 -15.76 -17.81 -13.46
N ALA A 221 -16.95 -17.21 -13.38
CA ALA A 221 -18.16 -17.75 -14.02
C ALA A 221 -18.41 -17.22 -15.43
N GLY A 222 -17.70 -16.16 -15.83
CA GLY A 222 -17.85 -15.48 -17.14
C GLY A 222 -16.80 -15.91 -18.16
N SER A 223 -16.71 -15.15 -19.25
CA SER A 223 -15.77 -15.41 -20.36
C SER A 223 -14.35 -14.85 -20.10
N VAL A 224 -14.17 -13.96 -19.15
CA VAL A 224 -12.83 -13.40 -18.83
C VAL A 224 -12.03 -14.40 -18.01
N SER A 225 -10.73 -14.49 -18.30
CA SER A 225 -9.83 -15.45 -17.64
C SER A 225 -9.22 -14.93 -16.33
N SER A 226 -9.30 -13.63 -16.07
CA SER A 226 -8.70 -13.01 -14.89
C SER A 226 -9.39 -11.69 -14.53
N LEU A 227 -9.18 -11.25 -13.30
CA LEU A 227 -9.54 -9.93 -12.80
C LEU A 227 -8.31 -9.02 -12.79
N ASN A 228 -8.53 -7.71 -12.81
CA ASN A 228 -7.50 -6.75 -12.47
C ASN A 228 -6.89 -7.10 -11.10
N VAL A 229 -5.57 -6.97 -10.97
CA VAL A 229 -4.84 -7.40 -9.76
C VAL A 229 -5.32 -6.71 -8.49
N SER A 230 -5.73 -5.44 -8.56
CA SER A 230 -6.22 -4.73 -7.38
C SER A 230 -7.60 -5.21 -6.93
N VAL A 231 -8.46 -5.63 -7.88
CA VAL A 231 -9.76 -6.24 -7.58
C VAL A 231 -9.55 -7.60 -6.96
N ALA A 232 -8.71 -8.45 -7.56
CA ALA A 232 -8.36 -9.77 -7.03
C ALA A 232 -7.75 -9.67 -5.61
N THR A 233 -6.86 -8.68 -5.39
CA THR A 233 -6.30 -8.38 -4.07
C THR A 233 -7.40 -8.10 -3.05
N GLY A 234 -8.41 -7.31 -3.42
CA GLY A 234 -9.54 -6.99 -2.54
C GLY A 234 -10.31 -8.24 -2.12
N ILE A 235 -10.65 -9.11 -3.08
CA ILE A 235 -11.37 -10.35 -2.80
C ILE A 235 -10.59 -11.22 -1.82
N CYS A 236 -9.30 -11.48 -2.07
CA CYS A 236 -8.48 -12.35 -1.24
C CYS A 236 -8.27 -11.77 0.19
N LEU A 237 -7.96 -10.47 0.30
CA LEU A 237 -7.73 -9.84 1.59
C LEU A 237 -9.02 -9.80 2.43
N PHE A 238 -10.17 -9.46 1.84
CA PHE A 238 -11.41 -9.38 2.58
C PHE A 238 -11.99 -10.76 2.92
N GLU A 239 -11.68 -11.81 2.16
CA GLU A 239 -11.99 -13.17 2.57
C GLU A 239 -11.16 -13.59 3.79
N TYR A 240 -9.86 -13.27 3.83
CA TYR A 240 -9.06 -13.43 5.05
C TYR A 240 -9.70 -12.68 6.24
N VAL A 241 -10.03 -11.40 6.07
CA VAL A 241 -10.64 -10.58 7.12
C VAL A 241 -11.96 -11.19 7.61
N ARG A 242 -12.79 -11.69 6.70
CA ARG A 242 -14.06 -12.36 7.06
C ARG A 242 -13.82 -13.55 7.96
N GLN A 243 -12.83 -14.39 7.63
CA GLN A 243 -12.51 -15.59 8.43
C GLN A 243 -11.90 -15.28 9.79
N GLN A 244 -11.15 -14.17 9.93
CA GLN A 244 -10.53 -13.77 11.19
C GLN A 244 -11.49 -13.07 12.17
N LYS A 245 -12.72 -12.73 11.74
CA LYS A 245 -13.76 -12.12 12.59
C LYS A 245 -14.63 -13.14 13.30
N ASN A 246 -14.54 -14.41 12.91
CA ASN A 246 -15.22 -15.53 13.53
C ASN A 246 -14.20 -16.29 14.40
#